data_a33b9c749c869971833d629afe0479f3
#
_entry.id   a33b9c749c869971833d629afe0479f3
#
_cell.length_a   1.000
_cell.length_b   1.000
_cell.length_c   1.000
_cell.angle_alpha   90.00
_cell.angle_beta   90.00
_cell.angle_gamma   90.00
#
_symmetry.space_group_name_H-M   'P 1'
#
loop_
_entity.id
_entity.type
_entity.pdbx_description
1 polymer ?
#
loop_
_entity_poly.entity_id
_entity_poly.type
_entity_poly.pdbx_seq_one_letter_code
_entity_poly.pdbx_strand_id
1 'polypeptide(L)' 'MNAQRAQEIYDSSDNIAVQLDDGESVWIEKVDVANGVATVQIGQSPTNTQTVGVDRLKEVEH' A
#
# COMPACT_ATOMS: atom_id res chain seq x y z
N MET A 1 3.47 2.30 8.23
CA MET A 1 2.04 2.70 8.15
C MET A 1 1.23 1.72 8.96
N ASN A 2 0.19 2.16 9.65
CA ASN A 2 -0.69 1.21 10.33
C ASN A 2 -1.82 0.75 9.41
N ALA A 3 -2.51 -0.32 9.81
CA ALA A 3 -3.53 -0.93 8.95
C ALA A 3 -4.73 -0.01 8.72
N GLN A 4 -5.11 0.78 9.73
CA GLN A 4 -6.21 1.74 9.58
C GLN A 4 -5.87 2.81 8.56
N ARG A 5 -4.64 3.31 8.57
CA ARG A 5 -4.20 4.32 7.61
C ARG A 5 -4.16 3.74 6.19
N ALA A 6 -3.69 2.50 6.05
CA ALA A 6 -3.70 1.82 4.75
C ALA A 6 -5.13 1.69 4.22
N GLN A 7 -6.08 1.36 5.09
CA GLN A 7 -7.49 1.26 4.70
C GLN A 7 -8.04 2.62 4.28
N GLU A 8 -7.69 3.69 4.99
CA GLU A 8 -8.10 5.04 4.62
C GLU A 8 -7.59 5.42 3.23
N ILE A 9 -6.34 5.10 2.93
CA ILE A 9 -5.75 5.37 1.62
C ILE A 9 -6.48 4.57 0.54
N TYR A 10 -6.77 3.31 0.81
CA TYR A 10 -7.48 2.45 -0.13
C TYR A 10 -8.89 2.99 -0.42
N ASP A 11 -9.58 3.48 0.61
CA ASP A 11 -10.94 4.02 0.48
C ASP A 11 -10.98 5.43 -0.08
N SER A 12 -9.84 6.12 -0.11
CA SER A 12 -9.76 7.49 -0.61
C SER A 12 -9.90 7.52 -2.12
N SER A 13 -10.58 8.54 -2.62
CA SER A 13 -10.65 8.81 -4.06
C SER A 13 -9.40 9.53 -4.57
N ASP A 14 -8.54 9.99 -3.67
CA ASP A 14 -7.30 10.68 -4.05
C ASP A 14 -6.21 9.66 -4.38
N ASN A 15 -5.34 10.04 -5.33
CA ASN A 15 -4.16 9.23 -5.64
C ASN A 15 -3.07 9.51 -4.62
N ILE A 16 -2.99 8.68 -3.61
CA ILE A 16 -1.98 8.82 -2.57
C ILE A 16 -0.82 7.89 -2.91
N ALA A 17 0.36 8.48 -3.08
CA ALA A 17 1.56 7.70 -3.42
C ALA A 17 2.06 6.95 -2.19
N VAL A 18 2.36 5.68 -2.36
CA VAL A 18 2.84 4.80 -1.30
C VAL A 18 4.08 4.08 -1.80
N GLN A 19 5.05 3.89 -0.91
CA GLN A 19 6.27 3.15 -1.21
C GLN A 19 6.48 2.04 -0.19
N LEU A 20 7.17 0.99 -0.61
CA LEU A 20 7.70 0.00 0.31
C LEU A 20 8.92 0.55 1.04
N ASP A 21 9.35 -0.16 2.06
CA ASP A 21 10.51 0.23 2.88
C ASP A 21 11.83 0.30 2.09
N ASP A 22 11.88 -0.34 0.93
CA ASP A 22 13.03 -0.27 0.03
C ASP A 22 12.94 0.88 -0.98
N GLY A 23 11.88 1.68 -0.92
CA GLY A 23 11.68 2.81 -1.83
C GLY A 23 10.89 2.48 -3.10
N GLU A 24 10.46 1.25 -3.28
CA GLU A 24 9.69 0.84 -4.45
C GLU A 24 8.29 1.44 -4.40
N SER A 25 7.87 2.13 -5.47
CA SER A 25 6.53 2.71 -5.56
C SER A 25 5.50 1.61 -5.80
N VAL A 26 4.43 1.63 -5.03
CA VAL A 26 3.38 0.62 -5.12
C VAL A 26 2.00 1.26 -5.02
N TRP A 27 0.99 0.53 -5.50
CA TRP A 27 -0.42 0.90 -5.37
C TRP A 27 -1.11 -0.11 -4.49
N ILE A 28 -1.89 0.36 -3.52
CA ILE A 28 -2.65 -0.54 -2.64
C ILE A 28 -3.87 -1.05 -3.40
N GLU A 29 -3.98 -2.35 -3.57
CA GLU A 29 -5.13 -2.98 -4.21
C GLU A 29 -6.13 -3.53 -3.21
N LYS A 30 -5.66 -3.93 -2.03
CA LYS A 30 -6.50 -4.52 -1.00
C LYS A 30 -5.81 -4.38 0.35
N VAL A 31 -6.58 -4.18 1.38
CA VAL A 31 -6.06 -4.11 2.76
C VAL A 31 -6.78 -5.13 3.62
N ASP A 32 -6.02 -5.86 4.41
CA ASP A 32 -6.55 -6.78 5.43
C ASP A 32 -6.18 -6.24 6.80
N VAL A 33 -7.10 -5.47 7.38
CA VAL A 33 -6.87 -4.83 8.68
C VAL A 33 -6.73 -5.88 9.77
N ALA A 34 -7.48 -6.97 9.68
CA ALA A 34 -7.46 -8.01 10.70
C ALA A 34 -6.09 -8.68 10.81
N ASN A 35 -5.40 -8.84 9.70
CA ASN A 35 -4.07 -9.48 9.66
C ASN A 35 -2.92 -8.47 9.58
N GLY A 36 -3.24 -7.18 9.40
CA GLY A 36 -2.22 -6.15 9.30
C GLY A 36 -1.37 -6.24 8.05
N VAL A 37 -1.96 -6.68 6.95
CA VAL A 37 -1.28 -6.82 5.66
C VAL A 37 -2.06 -6.12 4.56
N ALA A 38 -1.37 -5.86 3.46
CA ALA A 38 -2.00 -5.25 2.28
C ALA A 38 -1.46 -5.92 1.03
N THR A 39 -2.33 -6.07 0.03
CA THR A 39 -1.93 -6.50 -1.29
C THR A 39 -1.65 -5.27 -2.12
N VAL A 40 -0.46 -5.20 -2.67
CA VAL A 40 -0.02 -4.03 -3.43
C VAL A 40 0.42 -4.46 -4.83
N GLN A 41 0.21 -3.55 -5.79
CA GLN A 41 0.70 -3.70 -7.16
C GLN A 41 2.02 -2.95 -7.26
N ILE A 42 3.05 -3.63 -7.73
CA ILE A 42 4.39 -3.06 -7.84
C ILE A 42 4.57 -2.42 -9.21
N GLY A 43 4.93 -1.15 -9.22
CA GLY A 43 5.12 -0.41 -10.46
C GLY A 43 3.83 -0.30 -11.26
N GLN A 44 3.94 -0.42 -12.58
CA GLN A 44 2.82 -0.30 -13.49
C GLN A 44 2.34 -1.63 -14.04
N SER A 45 2.88 -2.73 -13.53
CA SER A 45 2.51 -4.06 -13.99
C SER A 45 1.29 -4.58 -13.24
N PRO A 46 0.13 -4.74 -13.88
CA PRO A 46 -1.08 -5.19 -13.19
C PRO A 46 -1.01 -6.62 -12.68
N THR A 47 -0.04 -7.40 -13.16
CA THR A 47 0.14 -8.78 -12.74
C THR A 47 1.18 -8.95 -11.65
N ASN A 48 1.92 -7.89 -11.33
CA ASN A 48 3.00 -7.95 -10.33
C ASN A 48 2.49 -7.45 -8.98
N THR A 49 1.77 -8.32 -8.27
CA THR A 49 1.20 -7.99 -6.97
C THR A 49 1.87 -8.80 -5.87
N GLN A 50 1.93 -8.20 -4.68
CA GLN A 50 2.48 -8.86 -3.50
C GLN A 50 1.64 -8.52 -2.27
N THR A 51 1.58 -9.45 -1.33
CA THR A 51 1.01 -9.19 -0.02
C THR A 51 2.14 -8.90 0.95
N VAL A 52 2.11 -7.73 1.56
CA VAL A 52 3.16 -7.26 2.48
C VAL A 52 2.53 -6.76 3.77
N GLY A 53 3.30 -6.77 4.85
CA GLY A 53 2.86 -6.15 6.09
C GLY A 53 2.69 -4.64 5.89
N VAL A 54 1.63 -4.07 6.46
CA VAL A 54 1.38 -2.62 6.32
C VAL A 54 2.49 -1.79 6.97
N ASP A 55 3.22 -2.35 7.92
CA ASP A 55 4.35 -1.68 8.56
C ASP A 55 5.52 -1.44 7.59
N ARG A 56 5.54 -2.13 6.46
CA ARG A 56 6.53 -1.92 5.41
C ARG A 56 6.15 -0.81 4.44
N LEU A 57 4.94 -0.30 4.53
CA LEU A 57 4.44 0.73 3.63
C LEU A 57 4.69 2.12 4.21
N LYS A 58 5.03 3.06 3.34
CA LYS A 58 5.24 4.46 3.71
C LYS A 58 4.47 5.37 2.77
N GLU A 59 3.84 6.41 3.32
CA GLU A 59 3.29 7.46 2.49
C GLU A 59 4.42 8.33 1.97
N VAL A 60 4.34 8.69 0.68
CA VAL A 60 5.29 9.62 0.08
C VAL A 60 4.80 11.03 0.34
N GLU A 61 5.58 11.81 1.06
CA GLU A 61 5.27 13.21 1.32
C GLU A 61 5.97 14.10 0.31
N HIS A 62 5.28 15.14 -0.07
CA HIS A 62 5.82 16.14 -0.99
C HIS A 62 6.12 17.43 -0.24
#